data_f2540885d9a198a29ea03d0dbf8a4db8
#
_entry.id   f2540885d9a198a29ea03d0dbf8a4db8
#
_cell.length_a   1.000
_cell.length_b   1.000
_cell.length_c   1.000
_cell.angle_alpha   90.00
_cell.angle_beta   90.00
_cell.angle_gamma   90.00
#
_symmetry.space_group_name_H-M   'P 1'
#
loop_
_entity.id
_entity.type
_entity.pdbx_description
1 polymer ?
#
loop_
_entity_poly.entity_id
_entity_poly.type
_entity_poly.pdbx_seq_one_letter_code
_entity_poly.pdbx_strand_id
1 'polypeptide(L)'
;MSHNGVRDIDTSDFFSYERLLTDDERHLLRAVRKFMTTDVAPVILEHWSRATFPSEVVPGMRELGIAGLPYHGNGCPGRSYLLDGMIAMELARTDCSIATFNGVHGGLEMGSIYLCGSDEQRERLLPAMARYETIGSFGLTEPQVGSGASGGLQTTARRDGDTWILNGQKKWIGNATFGDLTIIWAKDVGDGQVQRLCGEKPLAGGHRRKTAAQDRVAHCAERPDHT
;
A
#
# COMPACT_ATOMS: atom_id res chain seq x y z
N MET A 1 -44.10 13.68 20.19
CA MET A 1 -43.53 14.83 19.48
C MET A 1 -42.35 14.29 18.67
N SER A 2 -42.54 14.18 17.36
CA SER A 2 -41.55 13.61 16.45
C SER A 2 -40.38 14.54 16.31
N HIS A 3 -39.16 14.07 16.66
CA HIS A 3 -37.94 14.77 16.28
C HIS A 3 -37.83 14.77 14.76
N ASN A 4 -38.05 15.93 14.17
CA ASN A 4 -37.74 16.18 12.76
C ASN A 4 -36.31 15.78 12.53
N GLY A 5 -36.10 14.78 11.63
CA GLY A 5 -34.80 14.35 11.21
C GLY A 5 -34.03 15.46 10.52
N VAL A 6 -33.23 16.15 11.30
CA VAL A 6 -32.05 16.80 10.76
C VAL A 6 -31.21 15.66 10.21
N ARG A 7 -31.14 15.53 8.88
CA ARG A 7 -30.17 14.63 8.27
C ARG A 7 -28.81 15.05 8.81
N ASP A 8 -28.12 14.12 9.46
CA ASP A 8 -26.70 14.31 9.76
C ASP A 8 -26.02 14.56 8.42
N ILE A 9 -25.81 15.84 8.11
CA ILE A 9 -25.07 16.23 6.93
C ILE A 9 -23.64 15.86 7.26
N ASP A 10 -23.16 14.79 6.67
CA ASP A 10 -21.75 14.46 6.73
C ASP A 10 -20.96 15.59 6.06
N THR A 11 -20.44 16.50 6.88
CA THR A 11 -19.72 17.69 6.43
C THR A 11 -18.42 17.34 5.68
N SER A 12 -18.00 16.08 5.71
CA SER A 12 -16.84 15.60 4.96
C SER A 12 -17.18 15.23 3.51
N ASP A 13 -18.45 14.95 3.22
CA ASP A 13 -18.95 14.71 1.85
C ASP A 13 -19.81 15.88 1.37
N PHE A 14 -19.20 17.06 1.24
CA PHE A 14 -19.88 18.29 0.85
C PHE A 14 -20.66 18.19 -0.48
N PHE A 15 -20.17 17.40 -1.43
CA PHE A 15 -20.80 17.17 -2.72
C PHE A 15 -21.77 15.99 -2.75
N SER A 16 -21.95 15.31 -1.61
CA SER A 16 -22.82 14.14 -1.48
C SER A 16 -22.48 13.00 -2.46
N TYR A 17 -21.20 12.73 -2.64
CA TYR A 17 -20.71 11.63 -3.49
C TYR A 17 -21.15 10.26 -2.98
N GLU A 18 -21.39 10.10 -1.67
CA GLU A 18 -21.92 8.86 -1.08
C GLU A 18 -23.19 8.36 -1.77
N ARG A 19 -24.01 9.26 -2.32
CA ARG A 19 -25.23 8.89 -3.09
C ARG A 19 -24.93 8.14 -4.39
N LEU A 20 -23.71 8.24 -4.93
CA LEU A 20 -23.28 7.55 -6.15
C LEU A 20 -22.83 6.12 -5.89
N LEU A 21 -22.63 5.75 -4.62
CA LEU A 21 -22.29 4.40 -4.22
C LEU A 21 -23.50 3.48 -4.29
N THR A 22 -23.27 2.20 -4.54
CA THR A 22 -24.30 1.15 -4.36
C THR A 22 -24.64 0.98 -2.89
N ASP A 23 -25.72 0.27 -2.58
CA ASP A 23 -26.12 0.00 -1.18
C ASP A 23 -25.04 -0.80 -0.44
N ASP A 24 -24.44 -1.80 -1.09
CA ASP A 24 -23.34 -2.60 -0.54
C ASP A 24 -22.10 -1.75 -0.26
N GLU A 25 -21.76 -0.86 -1.17
CA GLU A 25 -20.62 0.05 -0.99
C GLU A 25 -20.86 1.04 0.16
N ARG A 26 -22.08 1.56 0.30
CA ARG A 26 -22.47 2.38 1.44
C ARG A 26 -22.40 1.60 2.77
N HIS A 27 -22.79 0.32 2.75
CA HIS A 27 -22.65 -0.53 3.95
C HIS A 27 -21.19 -0.69 4.35
N LEU A 28 -20.29 -0.98 3.40
CA LEU A 28 -18.87 -1.09 3.68
C LEU A 28 -18.29 0.23 4.19
N LEU A 29 -18.63 1.37 3.56
CA LEU A 29 -18.16 2.69 4.01
C LEU A 29 -18.55 2.97 5.45
N ARG A 30 -19.81 2.65 5.85
CA ARG A 30 -20.28 2.81 7.24
C ARG A 30 -19.56 1.85 8.19
N ALA A 31 -19.29 0.63 7.76
CA ALA A 31 -18.52 -0.34 8.56
C ALA A 31 -17.09 0.15 8.81
N VAL A 32 -16.42 0.71 7.79
CA VAL A 32 -15.11 1.34 7.94
C VAL A 32 -15.17 2.52 8.90
N ARG A 33 -16.15 3.43 8.74
CA ARG A 33 -16.34 4.58 9.65
C ARG A 33 -16.52 4.13 11.10
N LYS A 34 -17.34 3.09 11.31
CA LYS A 34 -17.54 2.52 12.64
C LYS A 34 -16.24 1.97 13.20
N PHE A 35 -15.56 1.11 12.46
CA PHE A 35 -14.28 0.53 12.86
C PHE A 35 -13.24 1.60 13.23
N MET A 36 -13.08 2.62 12.40
CA MET A 36 -12.15 3.71 12.66
C MET A 36 -12.48 4.47 13.96
N THR A 37 -13.77 4.63 14.28
CA THR A 37 -14.22 5.36 15.49
C THR A 37 -14.13 4.50 16.75
N THR A 38 -14.45 3.20 16.65
CA THR A 38 -14.57 2.33 17.84
C THR A 38 -13.30 1.57 18.17
N ASP A 39 -12.50 1.21 17.16
CA ASP A 39 -11.36 0.33 17.33
C ASP A 39 -10.02 1.06 17.12
N VAL A 40 -9.96 1.98 16.17
CA VAL A 40 -8.71 2.71 15.85
C VAL A 40 -8.55 3.97 16.71
N ALA A 41 -9.55 4.83 16.77
CA ALA A 41 -9.45 6.12 17.48
C ALA A 41 -9.01 5.98 18.94
N PRO A 42 -9.45 4.97 19.71
CA PRO A 42 -9.04 4.83 21.11
C PRO A 42 -7.55 4.54 21.32
N VAL A 43 -6.89 3.90 20.36
CA VAL A 43 -5.49 3.41 20.49
C VAL A 43 -4.48 4.28 19.76
N ILE A 44 -4.91 5.01 18.73
CA ILE A 44 -3.99 5.66 17.79
C ILE A 44 -3.10 6.74 18.44
N LEU A 45 -3.61 7.46 19.42
CA LEU A 45 -2.87 8.54 20.09
C LEU A 45 -1.66 8.01 20.87
N GLU A 46 -1.79 6.84 21.50
CA GLU A 46 -0.70 6.17 22.20
C GLU A 46 0.40 5.75 21.23
N HIS A 47 0.01 5.11 20.11
CA HIS A 47 0.95 4.74 19.04
C HIS A 47 1.64 5.96 18.43
N TRP A 48 0.91 7.04 18.25
CA TRP A 48 1.46 8.30 17.75
C TRP A 48 2.54 8.84 18.68
N SER A 49 2.27 8.86 20.00
CA SER A 49 3.22 9.36 21.00
C SER A 49 4.48 8.50 21.11
N ARG A 50 4.37 7.21 20.83
CA ARG A 50 5.48 6.23 20.88
C ARG A 50 6.19 6.02 19.53
N ALA A 51 5.71 6.66 18.47
CA ALA A 51 6.17 6.43 17.11
C ALA A 51 6.16 4.92 16.73
N THR A 52 5.07 4.21 17.07
CA THR A 52 4.84 2.79 16.78
C THR A 52 3.66 2.63 15.84
N PHE A 53 3.60 1.52 15.11
CA PHE A 53 2.46 1.17 14.27
C PHE A 53 1.47 0.30 15.07
N PRO A 54 0.15 0.60 15.04
CA PRO A 54 -0.88 -0.16 15.74
C PRO A 54 -1.21 -1.46 14.99
N SER A 55 -0.37 -2.46 15.08
CA SER A 55 -0.56 -3.75 14.37
C SER A 55 -1.84 -4.47 14.75
N GLU A 56 -2.38 -4.19 15.94
CA GLU A 56 -3.63 -4.75 16.44
C GLU A 56 -4.87 -4.32 15.64
N VAL A 57 -4.80 -3.25 14.83
CA VAL A 57 -5.94 -2.84 13.98
C VAL A 57 -5.98 -3.59 12.64
N VAL A 58 -4.88 -4.24 12.24
CA VAL A 58 -4.79 -4.93 10.94
C VAL A 58 -5.81 -6.07 10.79
N PRO A 59 -6.08 -6.90 11.82
CA PRO A 59 -7.15 -7.91 11.73
C PRO A 59 -8.52 -7.32 11.37
N GLY A 60 -8.91 -6.19 11.96
CA GLY A 60 -10.16 -5.52 11.61
C GLY A 60 -10.18 -4.97 10.18
N MET A 61 -9.08 -4.44 9.69
CA MET A 61 -8.94 -4.03 8.28
C MET A 61 -9.07 -5.24 7.33
N ARG A 62 -8.53 -6.40 7.72
CA ARG A 62 -8.68 -7.66 6.98
C ARG A 62 -10.15 -8.08 6.89
N GLU A 63 -10.88 -8.06 8.01
CA GLU A 63 -12.30 -8.40 8.06
C GLU A 63 -13.16 -7.47 7.17
N LEU A 64 -12.80 -6.20 7.10
CA LEU A 64 -13.44 -5.23 6.21
C LEU A 64 -13.12 -5.45 4.73
N GLY A 65 -12.02 -6.13 4.39
CA GLY A 65 -11.62 -6.43 3.03
C GLY A 65 -11.33 -5.19 2.19
N ILE A 66 -10.61 -4.22 2.76
CA ILE A 66 -10.38 -2.91 2.13
C ILE A 66 -9.03 -2.79 1.40
N ALA A 67 -8.22 -3.85 1.35
CA ALA A 67 -7.00 -3.84 0.55
C ALA A 67 -7.28 -4.07 -0.93
N GLY A 68 -6.70 -3.25 -1.79
CA GLY A 68 -6.78 -3.43 -3.23
C GLY A 68 -8.21 -3.40 -3.79
N LEU A 69 -9.08 -2.57 -3.22
CA LEU A 69 -10.50 -2.49 -3.54
C LEU A 69 -10.83 -2.45 -5.02
N PRO A 70 -10.15 -1.64 -5.89
CA PRO A 70 -10.55 -1.51 -7.29
C PRO A 70 -10.01 -2.63 -8.19
N TYR A 71 -9.18 -3.54 -7.68
CA TYR A 71 -8.59 -4.60 -8.49
C TYR A 71 -9.53 -5.80 -8.61
N HIS A 72 -9.55 -6.43 -9.80
CA HIS A 72 -10.39 -7.58 -10.12
C HIS A 72 -9.58 -8.86 -10.17
N GLY A 73 -10.14 -9.94 -9.65
CA GLY A 73 -9.46 -11.26 -9.64
C GLY A 73 -8.39 -11.38 -8.56
N ASN A 74 -7.75 -12.53 -8.50
CA ASN A 74 -6.66 -12.83 -7.56
C ASN A 74 -6.98 -12.50 -6.09
N GLY A 75 -8.23 -12.72 -5.66
CA GLY A 75 -8.68 -12.45 -4.29
C GLY A 75 -9.01 -10.97 -3.99
N CYS A 76 -8.83 -10.07 -4.95
CA CYS A 76 -9.16 -8.66 -4.79
C CYS A 76 -10.68 -8.40 -4.96
N PRO A 77 -11.25 -7.39 -4.25
CA PRO A 77 -12.70 -7.19 -4.18
C PRO A 77 -13.39 -6.72 -5.46
N GLY A 78 -12.72 -6.03 -6.38
CA GLY A 78 -13.29 -5.51 -7.63
C GLY A 78 -14.36 -4.44 -7.44
N ARG A 79 -14.17 -3.54 -6.48
CA ARG A 79 -15.10 -2.44 -6.15
C ARG A 79 -14.80 -1.18 -6.97
N SER A 80 -15.65 -0.16 -6.82
CA SER A 80 -15.44 1.11 -7.52
C SER A 80 -14.26 1.92 -6.98
N TYR A 81 -13.58 2.66 -7.85
CA TYR A 81 -12.57 3.65 -7.44
C TYR A 81 -13.17 4.77 -6.58
N LEU A 82 -14.46 5.07 -6.75
CA LEU A 82 -15.14 6.03 -5.90
C LEU A 82 -15.19 5.56 -4.46
N LEU A 83 -15.56 4.30 -4.23
CA LEU A 83 -15.56 3.70 -2.90
C LEU A 83 -14.15 3.70 -2.30
N ASP A 84 -13.14 3.34 -3.06
CA ASP A 84 -11.73 3.33 -2.61
C ASP A 84 -11.31 4.72 -2.12
N GLY A 85 -11.62 5.77 -2.89
CA GLY A 85 -11.37 7.16 -2.50
C GLY A 85 -12.13 7.58 -1.24
N MET A 86 -13.40 7.18 -1.10
CA MET A 86 -14.20 7.49 0.09
C MET A 86 -13.72 6.74 1.33
N ILE A 87 -13.27 5.51 1.18
CA ILE A 87 -12.63 4.76 2.29
C ILE A 87 -11.31 5.43 2.68
N ALA A 88 -10.48 5.86 1.74
CA ALA A 88 -9.28 6.62 2.04
C ALA A 88 -9.59 7.89 2.85
N MET A 89 -10.67 8.61 2.53
CA MET A 89 -11.15 9.75 3.31
C MET A 89 -11.55 9.34 4.75
N GLU A 90 -12.30 8.25 4.93
CA GLU A 90 -12.70 7.78 6.25
C GLU A 90 -11.52 7.36 7.12
N LEU A 91 -10.54 6.66 6.53
CA LEU A 91 -9.31 6.31 7.22
C LEU A 91 -8.56 7.58 7.67
N ALA A 92 -8.37 8.54 6.74
CA ALA A 92 -7.65 9.79 7.00
C ALA A 92 -8.38 10.72 7.99
N ARG A 93 -9.72 10.67 8.06
CA ARG A 93 -10.51 11.43 9.02
C ARG A 93 -10.13 11.10 10.46
N THR A 94 -9.84 9.84 10.75
CA THR A 94 -9.44 9.37 12.08
C THR A 94 -7.92 9.50 12.25
N ASP A 95 -7.15 8.96 11.29
CA ASP A 95 -5.68 9.05 11.34
C ASP A 95 -5.05 8.88 9.94
N CYS A 96 -4.23 9.87 9.55
CA CYS A 96 -3.54 9.86 8.27
C CYS A 96 -2.49 8.74 8.14
N SER A 97 -1.96 8.22 9.26
CA SER A 97 -0.98 7.12 9.21
C SER A 97 -1.64 5.82 8.81
N ILE A 98 -2.88 5.56 9.26
CA ILE A 98 -3.67 4.40 8.84
C ILE A 98 -4.05 4.51 7.36
N ALA A 99 -4.46 5.70 6.92
CA ALA A 99 -4.73 5.95 5.50
C ALA A 99 -3.48 5.73 4.64
N THR A 100 -2.31 6.21 5.09
CA THR A 100 -1.02 6.02 4.42
C THR A 100 -0.63 4.54 4.39
N PHE A 101 -0.79 3.82 5.50
CA PHE A 101 -0.55 2.38 5.57
C PHE A 101 -1.35 1.63 4.50
N ASN A 102 -2.67 1.86 4.45
CA ASN A 102 -3.54 1.22 3.47
C ASN A 102 -3.22 1.66 2.04
N GLY A 103 -2.96 2.95 1.82
CA GLY A 103 -2.64 3.51 0.51
C GLY A 103 -1.32 2.99 -0.06
N VAL A 104 -0.29 2.83 0.78
CA VAL A 104 0.99 2.22 0.36
C VAL A 104 0.77 0.75 0.02
N HIS A 105 0.12 0.00 0.89
CA HIS A 105 -0.12 -1.42 0.70
C HIS A 105 -1.05 -1.70 -0.49
N GLY A 106 -2.28 -1.18 -0.46
CA GLY A 106 -3.30 -1.45 -1.47
C GLY A 106 -3.09 -0.68 -2.76
N GLY A 107 -2.77 0.62 -2.67
CA GLY A 107 -2.65 1.50 -3.84
C GLY A 107 -1.33 1.35 -4.57
N LEU A 108 -0.20 1.51 -3.87
CA LEU A 108 1.12 1.54 -4.52
C LEU A 108 1.67 0.14 -4.77
N GLU A 109 1.73 -0.71 -3.75
CA GLU A 109 2.33 -2.03 -3.84
C GLU A 109 1.47 -2.99 -4.65
N MET A 110 0.24 -3.26 -4.18
CA MET A 110 -0.70 -4.14 -4.90
C MET A 110 -0.98 -3.61 -6.30
N GLY A 111 -1.11 -2.27 -6.45
CA GLY A 111 -1.30 -1.62 -7.75
C GLY A 111 -0.14 -1.89 -8.71
N SER A 112 1.09 -1.85 -8.24
CA SER A 112 2.27 -2.16 -9.06
C SER A 112 2.28 -3.62 -9.52
N ILE A 113 1.89 -4.55 -8.64
CA ILE A 113 1.80 -5.97 -8.98
C ILE A 113 0.64 -6.21 -9.94
N TYR A 114 -0.52 -5.63 -9.67
CA TYR A 114 -1.72 -5.78 -10.49
C TYR A 114 -1.52 -5.28 -11.92
N LEU A 115 -0.98 -4.06 -12.08
CA LEU A 115 -0.84 -3.41 -13.38
C LEU A 115 0.34 -3.93 -14.20
N CYS A 116 1.40 -4.33 -13.54
CA CYS A 116 2.67 -4.58 -14.20
C CYS A 116 3.33 -5.92 -13.79
N GLY A 117 2.74 -6.72 -12.91
CA GLY A 117 3.24 -8.05 -12.56
C GLY A 117 2.93 -9.07 -13.66
N SER A 118 3.69 -10.17 -13.71
CA SER A 118 3.30 -11.35 -14.48
C SER A 118 2.04 -12.00 -13.88
N ASP A 119 1.37 -12.88 -14.65
CA ASP A 119 0.22 -13.62 -14.13
C ASP A 119 0.59 -14.42 -12.88
N GLU A 120 1.76 -15.08 -12.92
CA GLU A 120 2.29 -15.82 -11.79
C GLU A 120 2.50 -14.94 -10.55
N GLN A 121 3.04 -13.73 -10.72
CA GLN A 121 3.21 -12.78 -9.61
C GLN A 121 1.85 -12.34 -9.05
N ARG A 122 0.88 -12.05 -9.90
CA ARG A 122 -0.48 -11.68 -9.48
C ARG A 122 -1.15 -12.81 -8.70
N GLU A 123 -1.11 -14.03 -9.24
CA GLU A 123 -1.72 -15.21 -8.61
C GLU A 123 -1.06 -15.56 -7.27
N ARG A 124 0.25 -15.42 -7.17
CA ARG A 124 1.02 -15.76 -5.97
C ARG A 124 0.90 -14.72 -4.87
N LEU A 125 0.93 -13.43 -5.21
CA LEU A 125 1.10 -12.35 -4.22
C LEU A 125 -0.22 -11.69 -3.81
N LEU A 126 -1.08 -11.34 -4.78
CA LEU A 126 -2.26 -10.55 -4.49
C LEU A 126 -3.25 -11.19 -3.52
N PRO A 127 -3.50 -12.53 -3.53
CA PRO A 127 -4.46 -13.11 -2.59
C PRO A 127 -4.09 -12.93 -1.12
N ALA A 128 -2.83 -13.10 -0.77
CA ALA A 128 -2.35 -12.89 0.60
C ALA A 128 -2.32 -11.41 0.97
N MET A 129 -1.99 -10.54 0.02
CA MET A 129 -2.01 -9.10 0.22
C MET A 129 -3.43 -8.57 0.41
N ALA A 130 -4.41 -9.03 -0.37
CA ALA A 130 -5.83 -8.64 -0.22
C ALA A 130 -6.38 -8.97 1.18
N ARG A 131 -5.77 -9.93 1.87
CA ARG A 131 -6.11 -10.30 3.26
C ARG A 131 -5.15 -9.72 4.31
N TYR A 132 -4.27 -8.79 3.94
CA TYR A 132 -3.21 -8.26 4.84
C TYR A 132 -2.36 -9.34 5.53
N GLU A 133 -2.23 -10.53 4.94
CA GLU A 133 -1.34 -11.60 5.40
C GLU A 133 0.10 -11.34 4.97
N THR A 134 0.26 -10.60 3.89
CA THR A 134 1.54 -10.11 3.38
C THR A 134 1.42 -8.60 3.22
N ILE A 135 2.19 -7.85 3.98
CA ILE A 135 2.18 -6.38 3.95
C ILE A 135 3.23 -5.86 2.98
N GLY A 136 2.77 -5.01 2.05
CA GLY A 136 3.62 -4.41 1.05
C GLY A 136 4.16 -3.03 1.41
N SER A 137 5.32 -2.69 0.84
CA SER A 137 5.96 -1.38 0.90
C SER A 137 6.53 -0.97 -0.46
N PHE A 138 6.64 0.35 -0.71
CA PHE A 138 6.94 0.90 -2.02
C PHE A 138 8.17 1.82 -1.99
N GLY A 139 9.31 1.32 -2.47
CA GLY A 139 10.61 1.97 -2.42
C GLY A 139 10.97 2.75 -3.69
N LEU A 140 10.46 3.95 -3.85
CA LEU A 140 10.78 4.86 -4.96
C LEU A 140 11.75 5.97 -4.55
N THR A 141 11.39 6.76 -3.52
CA THR A 141 12.10 7.97 -3.11
C THR A 141 13.52 7.68 -2.63
N GLU A 142 14.46 8.53 -3.01
CA GLU A 142 15.89 8.45 -2.66
C GLU A 142 16.35 9.70 -1.91
N PRO A 143 17.47 9.63 -1.13
CA PRO A 143 17.96 10.77 -0.37
C PRO A 143 18.30 11.98 -1.22
N GLN A 144 18.82 11.78 -2.42
CA GLN A 144 19.31 12.83 -3.31
C GLN A 144 18.34 13.16 -4.46
N VAL A 145 17.27 12.39 -4.63
CA VAL A 145 16.38 12.51 -5.79
C VAL A 145 14.92 12.45 -5.34
N GLY A 146 14.22 13.59 -5.39
CA GLY A 146 12.79 13.67 -5.03
C GLY A 146 11.89 13.00 -6.06
N SER A 147 12.02 13.35 -7.34
CA SER A 147 11.17 12.86 -8.45
C SER A 147 12.00 12.02 -9.44
N GLY A 148 12.64 10.97 -8.95
CA GLY A 148 13.59 10.18 -9.71
C GLY A 148 13.00 9.20 -10.72
N ALA A 149 11.68 8.97 -10.70
CA ALA A 149 11.02 7.96 -11.52
C ALA A 149 11.29 8.09 -13.03
N SER A 150 11.48 9.31 -13.54
CA SER A 150 11.73 9.60 -14.95
C SER A 150 13.20 9.52 -15.38
N GLY A 151 14.06 8.86 -14.60
CA GLY A 151 15.47 8.63 -14.98
C GLY A 151 16.51 9.15 -13.99
N GLY A 152 16.12 9.82 -12.91
CA GLY A 152 17.04 10.37 -11.90
C GLY A 152 17.46 9.39 -10.80
N LEU A 153 16.96 8.14 -10.80
CA LEU A 153 17.24 7.15 -9.77
C LEU A 153 18.74 6.82 -9.69
N GLN A 154 19.26 6.84 -8.47
CA GLN A 154 20.63 6.45 -8.14
C GLN A 154 20.72 4.95 -7.76
N THR A 155 19.65 4.37 -7.24
CA THR A 155 19.57 2.93 -6.98
C THR A 155 19.72 2.17 -8.29
N THR A 156 20.65 1.22 -8.33
CA THR A 156 20.92 0.40 -9.50
C THR A 156 20.50 -1.04 -9.28
N ALA A 157 20.16 -1.71 -10.38
CA ALA A 157 19.86 -3.12 -10.44
C ALA A 157 20.80 -3.79 -11.46
N ARG A 158 21.39 -4.92 -11.10
CA ARG A 158 22.23 -5.74 -11.99
C ARG A 158 21.72 -7.17 -11.96
N ARG A 159 21.46 -7.73 -13.12
CA ARG A 159 21.06 -9.14 -13.22
C ARG A 159 22.24 -10.05 -12.89
N ASP A 160 21.98 -11.12 -12.14
CA ASP A 160 22.95 -12.13 -11.74
C ASP A 160 22.26 -13.52 -11.82
N GLY A 161 22.35 -14.15 -12.98
CA GLY A 161 21.56 -15.36 -13.31
C GLY A 161 20.05 -15.07 -13.23
N ASP A 162 19.35 -15.80 -12.38
CA ASP A 162 17.90 -15.66 -12.15
C ASP A 162 17.55 -14.65 -11.06
N THR A 163 18.55 -13.94 -10.53
CA THR A 163 18.35 -12.95 -9.45
C THR A 163 18.80 -11.56 -9.88
N TRP A 164 18.40 -10.55 -9.08
CA TRP A 164 18.85 -9.18 -9.23
C TRP A 164 19.61 -8.71 -8.00
N ILE A 165 20.75 -8.11 -8.21
CA ILE A 165 21.51 -7.42 -7.15
C ILE A 165 21.15 -5.96 -7.20
N LEU A 166 20.55 -5.45 -6.10
CA LEU A 166 20.22 -4.05 -5.92
C LEU A 166 21.30 -3.34 -5.10
N ASN A 167 21.68 -2.14 -5.53
CA ASN A 167 22.62 -1.29 -4.80
C ASN A 167 22.12 0.15 -4.81
N GLY A 168 21.87 0.71 -3.62
CA GLY A 168 21.39 2.06 -3.47
C GLY A 168 20.73 2.32 -2.12
N GLN A 169 20.03 3.45 -2.02
CA GLN A 169 19.35 3.89 -0.81
C GLN A 169 17.95 4.39 -1.14
N LYS A 170 16.97 4.00 -0.31
CA LYS A 170 15.63 4.53 -0.36
C LYS A 170 15.32 5.27 0.94
N LYS A 171 14.47 6.30 0.86
CA LYS A 171 14.14 7.20 1.96
C LYS A 171 12.64 7.38 2.10
N TRP A 172 12.15 7.45 3.34
CA TRP A 172 10.74 7.69 3.67
C TRP A 172 9.79 6.63 3.09
N ILE A 173 10.18 5.38 3.21
CA ILE A 173 9.41 4.27 2.66
C ILE A 173 8.38 3.81 3.68
N GLY A 174 7.10 4.05 3.38
CA GLY A 174 5.98 3.59 4.18
C GLY A 174 5.97 2.07 4.28
N ASN A 175 5.58 1.54 5.43
CA ASN A 175 5.49 0.13 5.76
C ASN A 175 6.83 -0.65 5.77
N ALA A 176 7.96 -0.07 5.33
CA ALA A 176 9.22 -0.80 5.16
C ALA A 176 9.79 -1.39 6.45
N THR A 177 9.47 -0.85 7.62
CA THR A 177 9.98 -1.33 8.91
C THR A 177 9.35 -2.64 9.37
N PHE A 178 8.14 -2.95 8.91
CA PHE A 178 7.36 -4.13 9.30
C PHE A 178 6.77 -4.91 8.12
N GLY A 179 6.70 -4.31 6.91
CA GLY A 179 6.20 -4.95 5.69
C GLY A 179 6.95 -6.23 5.32
N ASP A 180 6.34 -7.15 4.59
CA ASP A 180 6.88 -8.45 4.20
C ASP A 180 7.46 -8.43 2.79
N LEU A 181 6.92 -7.57 1.97
CA LEU A 181 7.23 -7.40 0.56
C LEU A 181 7.60 -5.95 0.28
N THR A 182 8.53 -5.71 -0.63
CA THR A 182 8.90 -4.34 -1.03
C THR A 182 9.10 -4.27 -2.54
N ILE A 183 8.34 -3.41 -3.22
CA ILE A 183 8.69 -2.99 -4.58
C ILE A 183 9.81 -1.97 -4.52
N ILE A 184 10.92 -2.24 -5.19
CA ILE A 184 12.06 -1.33 -5.32
C ILE A 184 12.19 -0.87 -6.78
N TRP A 185 12.14 0.44 -6.97
CA TRP A 185 12.43 1.05 -8.26
C TRP A 185 13.92 1.31 -8.38
N ALA A 186 14.56 0.75 -9.40
CA ALA A 186 15.99 0.84 -9.63
C ALA A 186 16.30 0.98 -11.13
N LYS A 187 17.46 1.55 -11.47
CA LYS A 187 17.96 1.62 -12.82
C LYS A 187 18.75 0.36 -13.16
N ASP A 188 18.35 -0.36 -14.19
CA ASP A 188 19.13 -1.48 -14.71
C ASP A 188 20.45 -0.97 -15.29
N VAL A 189 21.59 -1.51 -14.83
CA VAL A 189 22.90 -1.12 -15.32
C VAL A 189 23.18 -1.62 -16.76
N GLY A 190 22.41 -2.61 -17.24
CA GLY A 190 22.57 -3.19 -18.58
C GLY A 190 22.00 -2.30 -19.68
N ASP A 191 20.84 -1.70 -19.48
CA ASP A 191 20.15 -0.91 -20.50
C ASP A 191 19.80 0.52 -20.05
N GLY A 192 20.10 0.87 -18.81
CA GLY A 192 19.79 2.18 -18.24
C GLY A 192 18.31 2.45 -17.96
N GLN A 193 17.42 1.46 -18.19
CA GLN A 193 15.99 1.61 -17.96
C GLN A 193 15.63 1.46 -16.49
N VAL A 194 14.56 2.15 -16.08
CA VAL A 194 14.02 2.01 -14.72
C VAL A 194 13.22 0.71 -14.65
N GLN A 195 13.65 -0.18 -13.77
CA GLN A 195 13.00 -1.45 -13.48
C GLN A 195 12.28 -1.39 -12.13
N ARG A 196 11.24 -2.18 -12.02
CA ARG A 196 10.50 -2.45 -10.81
C ARG A 196 10.86 -3.86 -10.33
N LEU A 197 11.44 -3.97 -9.15
CA LEU A 197 11.88 -5.22 -8.58
C LEU A 197 11.14 -5.51 -7.28
N CYS A 198 10.61 -6.72 -7.15
CA CYS A 198 9.88 -7.18 -5.99
C CYS A 198 10.81 -7.98 -5.09
N GLY A 199 11.03 -7.52 -3.87
CA GLY A 199 11.84 -8.20 -2.87
C GLY A 199 11.00 -8.73 -1.71
N GLU A 200 11.08 -10.02 -1.44
CA GLU A 200 10.46 -10.67 -0.27
C GLU A 200 11.44 -10.71 0.91
N LYS A 201 10.93 -10.71 2.15
CA LYS A 201 11.76 -10.91 3.34
C LYS A 201 12.25 -12.37 3.44
N PRO A 202 13.46 -12.60 4.00
CA PRO A 202 14.43 -11.62 4.47
C PRO A 202 15.28 -11.08 3.34
N LEU A 203 15.39 -9.75 3.27
CA LEU A 203 16.40 -9.12 2.43
C LEU A 203 17.77 -9.40 3.06
N ALA A 204 18.57 -10.26 2.47
CA ALA A 204 19.87 -10.66 3.03
C ALA A 204 20.77 -9.44 3.21
N GLY A 205 21.23 -9.18 4.45
CA GLY A 205 22.15 -8.10 4.81
C GLY A 205 21.52 -6.74 5.10
N GLY A 206 20.16 -6.64 5.12
CA GLY A 206 19.49 -5.39 5.40
C GLY A 206 19.43 -5.03 6.89
N HIS A 207 20.08 -3.94 7.29
CA HIS A 207 19.78 -3.29 8.56
C HIS A 207 18.63 -2.31 8.36
N ARG A 208 17.45 -2.65 8.88
CA ARG A 208 16.30 -1.74 8.88
C ARG A 208 16.53 -0.64 9.90
N ARG A 209 16.92 0.54 9.46
CA ARG A 209 16.81 1.76 10.24
C ARG A 209 15.46 2.42 9.94
N LYS A 210 14.82 2.99 10.95
CA LYS A 210 13.52 3.69 10.84
C LYS A 210 13.46 4.83 9.80
N THR A 211 14.56 5.18 9.16
CA THR A 211 14.67 6.34 8.25
C THR A 211 15.48 6.12 6.97
N ALA A 212 16.12 4.98 6.73
CA ALA A 212 16.83 4.70 5.48
C ALA A 212 17.05 3.20 5.30
N ALA A 213 16.64 2.65 4.18
CA ALA A 213 17.03 1.30 3.78
C ALA A 213 18.26 1.42 2.89
N GLN A 214 19.39 0.93 3.36
CA GLN A 214 20.52 0.53 2.52
C GLN A 214 20.38 -0.97 2.31
N ASP A 215 19.99 -1.39 1.12
CA ASP A 215 19.75 -2.80 0.89
C ASP A 215 20.52 -3.30 -0.31
N ARG A 216 21.26 -4.37 -0.08
CA ARG A 216 21.64 -5.31 -1.14
C ARG A 216 20.56 -6.38 -1.14
N VAL A 217 19.74 -6.38 -2.17
CA VAL A 217 18.67 -7.35 -2.29
C VAL A 217 18.97 -8.26 -3.47
N ALA A 218 19.05 -9.55 -3.19
CA ALA A 218 18.94 -10.55 -4.22
C ALA A 218 17.53 -11.10 -4.13
N HIS A 219 16.61 -10.74 -5.06
CA HIS A 219 15.52 -11.63 -5.48
C HIS A 219 14.62 -11.06 -6.58
N CYS A 220 14.43 -11.87 -7.55
CA CYS A 220 13.39 -12.10 -8.53
C CYS A 220 12.38 -11.01 -8.87
N ALA A 221 12.50 -10.49 -10.09
CA ALA A 221 11.35 -10.29 -10.93
C ALA A 221 11.72 -10.67 -12.37
N GLU A 222 11.06 -11.67 -12.91
CA GLU A 222 11.07 -11.88 -14.34
C GLU A 222 10.44 -10.68 -15.04
N ARG A 223 11.04 -10.26 -16.14
CA ARG A 223 10.45 -9.31 -17.06
C ARG A 223 9.19 -9.93 -17.64
N PRO A 224 8.06 -9.22 -17.73
CA PRO A 224 7.10 -9.58 -18.76
C PRO A 224 7.77 -9.26 -20.11
N ASP A 225 7.93 -10.28 -20.95
CA ASP A 225 8.32 -10.08 -22.35
C ASP A 225 7.25 -9.23 -23.01
N HIS A 226 7.61 -7.99 -23.33
CA HIS A 226 6.84 -7.15 -24.22
C HIS A 226 7.22 -7.57 -25.65
N THR A 227 6.43 -8.46 -26.23
CA THR A 227 6.26 -8.55 -27.69
C THR A 227 5.10 -7.68 -28.12
#